data_f39a10ce0697c76de09434e459e62632
#
_entry.id   f39a10ce0697c76de09434e459e62632
#
_cell.length_a   1.000
_cell.length_b   1.000
_cell.length_c   1.000
_cell.angle_alpha   90.00
_cell.angle_beta   90.00
_cell.angle_gamma   90.00
#
_symmetry.space_group_name_H-M   'P 1'
#
loop_
_entity.id
_entity.type
_entity.pdbx_description
1 polymer ?
#
loop_
_entity_poly.entity_id
_entity_poly.type
_entity_poly.pdbx_seq_one_letter_code
_entity_poly.pdbx_strand_id
1 'polypeptide(L)'
;MIFIGFWITVLMAFHCTAIAEAGPYTLNEPDMPFPPALPTAQNLQAICHSGGGRPRYPDSFFPSSGSSHFRRIGAAVNRLESWFTLCCSGTVAQTNDQILCCATQAWKQALSLFCKAEYSTMTLVYECCEYKDEAKWTCFDDGPANPLYNPTPGYAAPNVSTESGLFSFDSSAC
;
A
#
# COMPACT_ATOMS: atom_id res chain seq x y z
N MET A 1 61.03 -23.72 -23.53
CA MET A 1 59.56 -23.65 -23.74
C MET A 1 58.70 -23.57 -22.45
N ILE A 2 59.26 -23.23 -21.28
CA ILE A 2 58.55 -23.20 -19.97
C ILE A 2 58.18 -21.77 -19.55
N PHE A 3 58.82 -20.75 -20.13
CA PHE A 3 58.57 -19.36 -19.75
C PHE A 3 57.32 -18.69 -20.36
N ILE A 4 56.79 -19.20 -21.48
CA ILE A 4 55.60 -18.62 -22.14
C ILE A 4 54.29 -18.98 -21.39
N GLY A 5 54.25 -20.16 -20.76
CA GLY A 5 53.06 -20.59 -19.99
C GLY A 5 52.81 -19.78 -18.73
N PHE A 6 53.89 -19.28 -18.11
CA PHE A 6 53.79 -18.52 -16.85
C PHE A 6 53.20 -17.10 -17.05
N TRP A 7 53.49 -16.48 -18.19
CA TRP A 7 52.99 -15.16 -18.50
C TRP A 7 51.49 -15.16 -18.87
N ILE A 8 51.01 -16.22 -19.49
CA ILE A 8 49.59 -16.35 -19.86
C ILE A 8 48.74 -16.56 -18.61
N THR A 9 49.18 -17.31 -17.63
CA THR A 9 48.46 -17.51 -16.37
C THR A 9 48.41 -16.26 -15.51
N VAL A 10 49.48 -15.44 -15.50
CA VAL A 10 49.50 -14.17 -14.78
C VAL A 10 48.59 -13.13 -15.44
N LEU A 11 48.52 -13.10 -16.77
CA LEU A 11 47.61 -12.21 -17.49
C LEU A 11 46.12 -12.59 -17.31
N MET A 12 45.80 -13.88 -17.21
CA MET A 12 44.43 -14.32 -16.93
C MET A 12 43.99 -14.01 -15.48
N ALA A 13 44.92 -14.01 -14.52
CA ALA A 13 44.63 -13.65 -13.14
C ALA A 13 44.28 -12.15 -12.96
N PHE A 14 44.85 -11.29 -13.82
CA PHE A 14 44.58 -9.85 -13.74
C PHE A 14 43.25 -9.40 -14.39
N HIS A 15 42.63 -10.25 -15.21
CA HIS A 15 41.36 -9.90 -15.85
C HIS A 15 40.10 -10.31 -15.06
N CYS A 16 40.27 -11.08 -13.97
CA CYS A 16 39.12 -11.48 -13.12
C CYS A 16 38.85 -10.58 -11.93
N THR A 17 39.57 -9.48 -11.73
CA THR A 17 39.35 -8.61 -10.56
C THR A 17 38.59 -7.31 -10.82
N ALA A 18 38.04 -7.15 -12.00
CA ALA A 18 37.11 -6.07 -12.28
C ALA A 18 35.66 -6.56 -12.31
N ILE A 19 35.29 -7.40 -11.35
CA ILE A 19 33.89 -7.49 -10.98
C ILE A 19 33.60 -6.21 -10.18
N ALA A 20 33.05 -5.19 -10.87
CA ALA A 20 32.51 -4.03 -10.21
C ALA A 20 31.60 -4.56 -9.07
N GLU A 21 31.98 -4.31 -7.83
CA GLU A 21 31.05 -4.37 -6.72
C GLU A 21 29.96 -3.33 -7.06
N ALA A 22 28.90 -3.82 -7.70
CA ALA A 22 27.63 -3.14 -7.63
C ALA A 22 27.27 -3.16 -6.15
N GLY A 23 27.64 -2.09 -5.43
CA GLY A 23 27.20 -1.90 -4.07
C GLY A 23 25.68 -2.14 -4.01
N PRO A 24 25.16 -2.66 -2.90
CA PRO A 24 23.72 -2.83 -2.76
C PRO A 24 23.09 -1.46 -3.00
N TYR A 25 22.36 -1.32 -4.10
CA TYR A 25 21.44 -0.20 -4.29
C TYR A 25 20.41 -0.36 -3.20
N THR A 26 20.62 0.26 -2.04
CA THR A 26 19.56 0.47 -1.07
C THR A 26 18.63 1.48 -1.71
N LEU A 27 17.68 0.97 -2.49
CA LEU A 27 16.48 1.72 -2.79
C LEU A 27 15.90 2.04 -1.43
N ASN A 28 15.92 3.31 -1.02
CA ASN A 28 15.13 3.77 0.12
C ASN A 28 13.67 3.56 -0.28
N GLU A 29 13.17 2.37 0.03
CA GLU A 29 11.76 2.08 -0.18
C GLU A 29 10.96 3.04 0.69
N PRO A 30 9.96 3.72 0.12
CA PRO A 30 9.14 4.62 0.91
C PRO A 30 8.43 3.84 2.01
N ASP A 31 8.53 4.33 3.25
CA ASP A 31 7.78 3.78 4.38
C ASP A 31 6.29 4.09 4.19
N MET A 32 5.57 3.10 3.72
CA MET A 32 4.14 3.19 3.45
C MET A 32 3.41 2.14 4.28
N PRO A 33 2.75 2.55 5.38
CA PRO A 33 1.97 1.63 6.20
C PRO A 33 0.90 0.90 5.39
N PHE A 34 1.07 -0.40 5.19
CA PHE A 34 0.15 -1.26 4.46
C PHE A 34 0.29 -2.71 4.97
N PRO A 35 -0.77 -3.47 5.08
CA PRO A 35 -2.16 -3.14 4.75
C PRO A 35 -2.84 -2.21 5.78
N PRO A 36 -3.91 -1.51 5.37
CA PRO A 36 -4.75 -0.77 6.30
C PRO A 36 -5.57 -1.73 7.17
N ALA A 37 -5.76 -1.40 8.42
CA ALA A 37 -6.53 -2.23 9.36
C ALA A 37 -8.00 -2.36 8.96
N LEU A 38 -8.61 -3.47 9.30
CA LEU A 38 -10.06 -3.64 9.21
C LEU A 38 -10.77 -2.63 10.14
N PRO A 39 -11.80 -1.90 9.67
CA PRO A 39 -12.63 -1.09 10.53
C PRO A 39 -13.33 -1.91 11.61
N THR A 40 -13.24 -1.46 12.85
CA THR A 40 -13.86 -2.06 14.03
C THR A 40 -14.50 -0.98 14.90
N ALA A 41 -15.33 -1.36 15.86
CA ALA A 41 -15.89 -0.42 16.81
C ALA A 41 -14.79 0.32 17.62
N GLN A 42 -13.62 -0.29 17.79
CA GLN A 42 -12.50 0.28 18.55
C GLN A 42 -11.77 1.40 17.77
N ASN A 43 -11.60 1.24 16.45
CA ASN A 43 -10.86 2.19 15.64
C ASN A 43 -11.76 3.15 14.85
N LEU A 44 -13.09 2.97 14.86
CA LEU A 44 -14.03 3.77 14.09
C LEU A 44 -13.96 5.27 14.43
N GLN A 45 -13.80 5.60 15.71
CA GLN A 45 -13.68 7.00 16.13
C GLN A 45 -12.41 7.64 15.53
N ALA A 46 -11.29 6.93 15.52
CA ALA A 46 -10.05 7.42 14.91
C ALA A 46 -10.19 7.54 13.38
N ILE A 47 -10.86 6.59 12.73
CA ILE A 47 -11.18 6.66 11.30
C ILE A 47 -11.92 7.96 10.98
N CYS A 48 -12.95 8.31 11.75
CA CYS A 48 -13.80 9.46 11.46
C CYS A 48 -13.23 10.81 11.91
N HIS A 49 -12.42 10.86 12.98
CA HIS A 49 -11.93 12.13 13.53
C HIS A 49 -10.54 12.55 13.03
N SER A 50 -9.69 11.61 12.68
CA SER A 50 -8.26 11.89 12.46
C SER A 50 -7.82 11.77 11.00
N GLY A 51 -8.76 11.77 10.04
CA GLY A 51 -8.45 11.57 8.63
C GLY A 51 -7.38 12.49 8.06
N GLY A 52 -7.33 13.76 8.51
CA GLY A 52 -6.31 14.72 8.08
C GLY A 52 -4.91 14.46 8.62
N GLY A 53 -4.77 13.68 9.69
CA GLY A 53 -3.48 13.29 10.31
C GLY A 53 -2.91 11.98 9.80
N ARG A 54 -3.58 11.31 8.86
CA ARG A 54 -3.11 10.04 8.30
C ARG A 54 -2.49 10.23 6.91
N PRO A 55 -1.49 9.40 6.55
CA PRO A 55 -0.77 9.55 5.28
C PRO A 55 -1.68 9.55 4.05
N ARG A 56 -1.35 10.44 3.10
CA ARG A 56 -1.86 10.52 1.74
C ARG A 56 -0.69 10.59 0.79
N TYR A 57 -0.80 9.97 -0.34
CA TYR A 57 0.30 9.81 -1.29
C TYR A 57 -0.05 10.48 -2.62
N PRO A 58 0.24 11.78 -2.79
CA PRO A 58 0.09 12.45 -4.09
C PRO A 58 1.06 11.87 -5.11
N ASP A 59 0.77 12.04 -6.40
CA ASP A 59 1.65 11.53 -7.47
C ASP A 59 3.10 12.03 -7.34
N SER A 60 3.29 13.25 -6.83
CA SER A 60 4.60 13.84 -6.58
C SER A 60 5.41 13.15 -5.47
N PHE A 61 4.78 12.31 -4.66
CA PHE A 61 5.45 11.50 -3.64
C PHE A 61 6.34 10.40 -4.26
N PHE A 62 6.00 9.93 -5.46
CA PHE A 62 6.68 8.83 -6.10
C PHE A 62 7.70 9.29 -7.13
N PRO A 63 8.83 8.59 -7.30
CA PRO A 63 9.75 8.82 -8.41
C PRO A 63 9.02 8.72 -9.75
N SER A 64 9.51 9.44 -10.76
CA SER A 64 8.91 9.46 -12.11
C SER A 64 8.94 8.09 -12.81
N SER A 65 9.89 7.23 -12.43
CA SER A 65 10.04 5.87 -12.97
C SER A 65 10.24 4.86 -11.85
N GLY A 66 9.90 3.60 -12.08
CA GLY A 66 9.91 2.55 -11.06
C GLY A 66 8.75 2.72 -10.07
N SER A 67 8.85 2.08 -8.91
CA SER A 67 7.89 2.23 -7.80
C SER A 67 6.42 1.95 -8.13
N SER A 68 6.13 1.16 -9.17
CA SER A 68 4.75 0.87 -9.58
C SER A 68 3.96 0.18 -8.46
N HIS A 69 4.62 -0.68 -7.67
CA HIS A 69 4.02 -1.33 -6.52
C HIS A 69 3.61 -0.30 -5.46
N PHE A 70 4.51 0.62 -5.07
CA PHE A 70 4.21 1.67 -4.10
C PHE A 70 3.11 2.63 -4.58
N ARG A 71 3.04 2.92 -5.89
CA ARG A 71 1.94 3.71 -6.46
C ARG A 71 0.59 3.02 -6.29
N ARG A 72 0.53 1.69 -6.45
CA ARG A 72 -0.70 0.92 -6.24
C ARG A 72 -1.11 0.93 -4.76
N ILE A 73 -0.15 0.77 -3.84
CA ILE A 73 -0.38 0.92 -2.39
C ILE A 73 -0.91 2.33 -2.09
N GLY A 74 -0.22 3.36 -2.55
CA GLY A 74 -0.63 4.75 -2.32
C GLY A 74 -2.03 5.05 -2.86
N ALA A 75 -2.35 4.56 -4.06
CA ALA A 75 -3.69 4.70 -4.64
C ALA A 75 -4.76 3.99 -3.80
N ALA A 76 -4.45 2.80 -3.26
CA ALA A 76 -5.37 2.07 -2.40
C ALA A 76 -5.62 2.81 -1.08
N VAL A 77 -4.57 3.33 -0.44
CA VAL A 77 -4.68 4.14 0.80
C VAL A 77 -5.47 5.42 0.54
N ASN A 78 -5.15 6.18 -0.51
CA ASN A 78 -5.85 7.41 -0.86
C ASN A 78 -7.34 7.19 -1.09
N ARG A 79 -7.67 6.12 -1.81
CA ARG A 79 -9.06 5.71 -2.09
C ARG A 79 -9.79 5.37 -0.81
N LEU A 80 -9.22 4.52 0.02
CA LEU A 80 -9.81 4.08 1.27
C LEU A 80 -10.12 5.27 2.19
N GLU A 81 -9.14 6.15 2.36
CA GLU A 81 -9.30 7.32 3.22
C GLU A 81 -10.37 8.31 2.69
N SER A 82 -10.48 8.41 1.37
CA SER A 82 -11.55 9.22 0.74
C SER A 82 -12.93 8.62 1.02
N TRP A 83 -13.03 7.30 0.95
CA TRP A 83 -14.28 6.59 1.22
C TRP A 83 -14.64 6.57 2.71
N PHE A 84 -13.65 6.51 3.59
CA PHE A 84 -13.88 6.71 5.03
C PHE A 84 -14.46 8.10 5.30
N THR A 85 -13.93 9.13 4.65
CA THR A 85 -14.47 10.49 4.76
C THR A 85 -15.95 10.54 4.33
N LEU A 86 -16.30 9.84 3.26
CA LEU A 86 -17.68 9.73 2.80
C LEU A 86 -18.58 9.00 3.81
N CYS A 87 -18.11 7.86 4.35
CA CYS A 87 -18.84 7.11 5.37
C CYS A 87 -19.09 7.95 6.64
N CYS A 88 -18.10 8.74 7.05
CA CYS A 88 -18.16 9.55 8.26
C CYS A 88 -18.88 10.89 8.10
N SER A 89 -19.22 11.30 6.87
CA SER A 89 -19.85 12.60 6.59
C SER A 89 -21.31 12.73 7.04
N GLY A 90 -21.95 11.61 7.40
CA GLY A 90 -23.36 11.56 7.71
C GLY A 90 -24.29 11.60 6.49
N THR A 91 -23.75 11.61 5.27
CA THR A 91 -24.54 11.64 4.04
C THR A 91 -25.04 10.27 3.60
N VAL A 92 -24.22 9.23 3.78
CA VAL A 92 -24.53 7.85 3.34
C VAL A 92 -24.81 6.92 4.51
N ALA A 93 -24.27 7.21 5.70
CA ALA A 93 -24.43 6.45 6.93
C ALA A 93 -24.65 7.42 8.10
N GLN A 94 -25.63 7.18 8.95
CA GLN A 94 -26.08 8.12 10.00
C GLN A 94 -25.84 7.58 11.41
N THR A 95 -25.84 6.28 11.59
CA THR A 95 -25.58 5.65 12.90
C THR A 95 -24.17 5.02 12.92
N ASN A 96 -23.62 4.82 14.11
CA ASN A 96 -22.30 4.19 14.24
C ASN A 96 -22.22 2.80 13.58
N ASP A 97 -23.29 2.02 13.66
CA ASP A 97 -23.34 0.70 13.02
C ASP A 97 -23.34 0.82 11.49
N GLN A 98 -24.09 1.79 10.95
CA GLN A 98 -24.07 2.07 9.51
C GLN A 98 -22.72 2.61 9.05
N ILE A 99 -22.08 3.48 9.84
CA ILE A 99 -20.74 4.01 9.54
C ILE A 99 -19.72 2.88 9.56
N LEU A 100 -19.76 1.99 10.54
CA LEU A 100 -18.88 0.83 10.62
C LEU A 100 -19.09 -0.11 9.43
N CYS A 101 -20.33 -0.40 9.08
CA CYS A 101 -20.66 -1.21 7.91
C CYS A 101 -20.16 -0.57 6.62
N CYS A 102 -20.39 0.75 6.43
CA CYS A 102 -19.90 1.52 5.31
C CYS A 102 -18.35 1.46 5.22
N ALA A 103 -17.66 1.70 6.33
CA ALA A 103 -16.21 1.66 6.39
C ALA A 103 -15.66 0.26 6.07
N THR A 104 -16.33 -0.80 6.55
CA THR A 104 -15.96 -2.19 6.23
C THR A 104 -16.14 -2.49 4.74
N GLN A 105 -17.23 -2.04 4.13
CA GLN A 105 -17.43 -2.16 2.68
C GLN A 105 -16.39 -1.36 1.89
N ALA A 106 -16.07 -0.14 2.33
CA ALA A 106 -15.03 0.68 1.75
C ALA A 106 -13.66 -0.03 1.79
N TRP A 107 -13.31 -0.61 2.92
CA TRP A 107 -12.08 -1.37 3.11
C TRP A 107 -12.00 -2.57 2.14
N LYS A 108 -13.04 -3.40 2.09
CA LYS A 108 -13.10 -4.56 1.18
C LYS A 108 -13.06 -4.14 -0.29
N GLN A 109 -13.77 -3.09 -0.67
CA GLN A 109 -13.78 -2.60 -2.06
C GLN A 109 -12.42 -1.99 -2.46
N ALA A 110 -11.78 -1.19 -1.59
CA ALA A 110 -10.49 -0.59 -1.86
C ALA A 110 -9.40 -1.65 -2.07
N LEU A 111 -9.36 -2.67 -1.21
CA LEU A 111 -8.42 -3.78 -1.32
C LEU A 111 -8.71 -4.70 -2.51
N SER A 112 -9.98 -4.87 -2.89
CA SER A 112 -10.35 -5.59 -4.12
C SER A 112 -9.83 -4.88 -5.36
N LEU A 113 -9.93 -3.54 -5.42
CA LEU A 113 -9.37 -2.75 -6.51
C LEU A 113 -7.85 -2.75 -6.51
N PHE A 114 -7.22 -2.74 -5.32
CA PHE A 114 -5.78 -2.91 -5.19
C PHE A 114 -5.35 -4.25 -5.81
N CYS A 115 -5.96 -5.36 -5.41
CA CYS A 115 -5.65 -6.67 -5.96
C CYS A 115 -5.89 -6.74 -7.48
N LYS A 116 -6.96 -6.12 -7.98
CA LYS A 116 -7.19 -6.02 -9.44
C LYS A 116 -6.05 -5.29 -10.15
N ALA A 117 -5.52 -4.23 -9.55
CA ALA A 117 -4.37 -3.49 -10.08
C ALA A 117 -3.07 -4.32 -9.99
N GLU A 118 -2.87 -5.10 -8.93
CA GLU A 118 -1.74 -6.03 -8.81
C GLU A 118 -1.70 -7.05 -9.94
N TYR A 119 -2.84 -7.69 -10.26
CA TYR A 119 -2.95 -8.65 -11.37
C TYR A 119 -2.79 -8.03 -12.76
N SER A 120 -2.89 -6.71 -12.88
CA SER A 120 -2.71 -6.02 -14.17
C SER A 120 -1.25 -5.74 -14.54
N THR A 121 -0.31 -6.13 -13.70
CA THR A 121 1.13 -5.88 -13.87
C THR A 121 1.93 -7.19 -13.97
N MET A 122 3.16 -7.10 -14.47
CA MET A 122 4.07 -8.25 -14.56
C MET A 122 4.98 -8.39 -13.31
N THR A 123 4.64 -7.71 -12.21
CA THR A 123 5.35 -7.84 -10.93
C THR A 123 4.72 -8.96 -10.08
N LEU A 124 5.42 -9.38 -9.02
CA LEU A 124 4.84 -10.28 -8.04
C LEU A 124 3.58 -9.65 -7.44
N VAL A 125 2.52 -10.45 -7.40
CA VAL A 125 1.24 -10.04 -6.80
C VAL A 125 1.40 -10.00 -5.28
N TYR A 126 0.75 -9.04 -4.63
CA TYR A 126 0.71 -8.98 -3.17
C TYR A 126 0.07 -10.25 -2.62
N GLU A 127 0.71 -10.89 -1.64
CA GLU A 127 0.35 -12.23 -1.16
C GLU A 127 -1.13 -12.37 -0.82
N CYS A 128 -1.72 -11.44 -0.09
CA CYS A 128 -3.13 -11.50 0.28
C CYS A 128 -4.09 -11.49 -0.91
N CYS A 129 -3.67 -11.00 -2.08
CA CYS A 129 -4.47 -11.00 -3.29
C CYS A 129 -4.63 -12.41 -3.89
N GLU A 130 -3.73 -13.34 -3.58
CA GLU A 130 -3.79 -14.71 -4.08
C GLU A 130 -4.87 -15.54 -3.38
N TYR A 131 -5.27 -15.14 -2.18
CA TYR A 131 -6.37 -15.79 -1.45
C TYR A 131 -7.75 -15.38 -1.98
N LYS A 132 -8.75 -16.21 -1.67
CA LYS A 132 -10.14 -15.99 -2.06
C LYS A 132 -11.01 -15.85 -0.81
N ASP A 133 -12.17 -15.25 -1.00
CA ASP A 133 -13.23 -15.15 0.00
C ASP A 133 -12.70 -14.63 1.37
N GLU A 134 -13.07 -15.25 2.47
CA GLU A 134 -12.72 -14.82 3.81
C GLU A 134 -11.21 -14.92 4.10
N ALA A 135 -10.52 -15.91 3.51
CA ALA A 135 -9.07 -16.05 3.68
C ALA A 135 -8.29 -14.81 3.18
N LYS A 136 -8.78 -14.14 2.13
CA LYS A 136 -8.21 -12.87 1.66
C LYS A 136 -8.31 -11.79 2.73
N TRP A 137 -9.47 -11.64 3.32
CA TRP A 137 -9.72 -10.60 4.32
C TRP A 137 -8.97 -10.84 5.61
N THR A 138 -8.90 -12.11 6.04
CA THR A 138 -8.08 -12.52 7.19
C THR A 138 -6.60 -12.19 6.95
N CYS A 139 -6.08 -12.45 5.75
CA CYS A 139 -4.70 -12.12 5.41
C CYS A 139 -4.44 -10.60 5.49
N PHE A 140 -5.34 -9.77 4.97
CA PHE A 140 -5.19 -8.30 5.05
C PHE A 140 -5.35 -7.75 6.46
N ASP A 141 -6.06 -8.44 7.34
CA ASP A 141 -6.25 -8.06 8.75
C ASP A 141 -5.19 -8.68 9.69
N ASP A 142 -4.30 -9.52 9.16
CA ASP A 142 -3.23 -10.12 9.92
C ASP A 142 -2.03 -9.17 10.06
N GLY A 143 -1.96 -8.47 11.19
CA GLY A 143 -0.85 -7.57 11.51
C GLY A 143 -0.81 -6.26 10.72
N PRO A 144 -1.92 -5.51 10.63
CA PRO A 144 -1.92 -4.22 9.94
C PRO A 144 -0.94 -3.23 10.57
N ALA A 145 -0.32 -2.40 9.74
CA ALA A 145 0.73 -1.48 10.18
C ALA A 145 0.24 -0.41 11.18
N ASN A 146 -1.04 -0.05 11.13
CA ASN A 146 -1.66 0.92 12.05
C ASN A 146 -3.07 0.45 12.47
N PRO A 147 -3.17 -0.50 13.42
CA PRO A 147 -4.45 -1.13 13.77
C PRO A 147 -5.47 -0.18 14.39
N LEU A 148 -5.01 0.91 15.00
CA LEU A 148 -5.87 1.89 15.66
C LEU A 148 -6.11 3.16 14.83
N TYR A 149 -5.60 3.24 13.61
CA TYR A 149 -5.69 4.44 12.78
C TYR A 149 -5.19 5.71 13.45
N ASN A 150 -4.14 5.58 14.28
CA ASN A 150 -3.54 6.71 14.95
C ASN A 150 -3.00 7.72 13.92
N PRO A 151 -3.23 9.02 14.13
CA PRO A 151 -2.65 10.04 13.29
C PRO A 151 -1.13 10.11 13.51
N THR A 152 -0.40 10.48 12.47
CA THR A 152 1.03 10.77 12.58
C THR A 152 1.21 12.16 13.21
N PRO A 153 1.90 12.28 14.35
CA PRO A 153 2.07 13.57 15.01
C PRO A 153 2.73 14.61 14.10
N GLY A 154 2.12 15.79 14.02
CA GLY A 154 2.64 16.89 13.21
C GLY A 154 2.47 16.72 11.68
N TYR A 155 1.84 15.64 11.23
CA TYR A 155 1.57 15.43 9.82
C TYR A 155 0.24 16.08 9.42
N ALA A 156 0.28 16.82 8.31
CA ALA A 156 -0.91 17.33 7.64
C ALA A 156 -1.01 16.67 6.25
N ALA A 157 -2.08 15.94 6.03
CA ALA A 157 -2.27 15.24 4.78
C ALA A 157 -2.36 16.23 3.60
N PRO A 158 -1.64 15.97 2.50
CA PRO A 158 -1.80 16.76 1.29
C PRO A 158 -3.21 16.59 0.72
N ASN A 159 -3.69 17.61 0.01
CA ASN A 159 -4.93 17.49 -0.72
C ASN A 159 -4.70 16.56 -1.92
N VAL A 160 -5.34 15.39 -1.88
CA VAL A 160 -5.29 14.39 -2.95
C VAL A 160 -6.67 14.33 -3.58
N SER A 161 -6.71 14.32 -4.91
CA SER A 161 -7.97 14.14 -5.65
C SER A 161 -8.69 12.89 -5.16
N THR A 162 -9.95 13.05 -4.74
CA THR A 162 -10.74 11.97 -4.17
C THR A 162 -11.39 11.15 -5.28
N GLU A 163 -11.12 9.86 -5.31
CA GLU A 163 -11.82 8.90 -6.19
C GLU A 163 -13.20 8.50 -5.62
N SER A 164 -13.95 9.46 -5.14
CA SER A 164 -15.25 9.22 -4.47
C SER A 164 -16.29 8.55 -5.37
N GLY A 165 -16.17 8.70 -6.69
CA GLY A 165 -17.14 8.18 -7.65
C GLY A 165 -17.15 6.67 -7.87
N LEU A 166 -16.17 5.94 -7.30
CA LEU A 166 -16.06 4.48 -7.46
C LEU A 166 -16.64 3.69 -6.27
N PHE A 167 -16.96 4.35 -5.18
CA PHE A 167 -17.52 3.68 -4.00
C PHE A 167 -19.03 3.56 -4.08
N SER A 168 -19.51 2.35 -3.84
CA SER A 168 -20.94 2.06 -3.70
C SER A 168 -21.21 1.47 -2.33
N PHE A 169 -21.88 2.21 -1.47
CA PHE A 169 -22.35 1.72 -0.17
C PHE A 169 -23.70 1.04 -0.34
N ASP A 170 -23.77 -0.20 0.09
CA ASP A 170 -25.01 -0.98 0.16
C ASP A 170 -25.46 -1.11 1.62
N SER A 171 -26.43 -0.31 2.02
CA SER A 171 -27.00 -0.36 3.38
C SER A 171 -27.79 -1.63 3.66
N SER A 172 -28.23 -2.36 2.61
CA SER A 172 -28.95 -3.63 2.78
C SER A 172 -28.05 -4.80 3.13
N ALA A 173 -26.74 -4.65 2.89
CA ALA A 173 -25.73 -5.64 3.24
C ALA A 173 -25.15 -5.45 4.66
N CYS A 174 -25.72 -4.53 5.44
CA CYS A 174 -25.45 -4.31 6.85
C CYS A 174 -26.35 -5.17 7.72
#